data_0f3d8b85438ca475a9e89213f401c41b
#
_entry.id   0f3d8b85438ca475a9e89213f401c41b
#
_cell.length_a   1.000
_cell.length_b   1.000
_cell.length_c   1.000
_cell.angle_alpha   90.00
_cell.angle_beta   90.00
_cell.angle_gamma   90.00
#
_symmetry.space_group_name_H-M   'P 1'
#
loop_
_entity.id
_entity.type
_entity.pdbx_description
1 polymer ?
#
loop_
_entity_poly.entity_id
_entity_poly.type
_entity_poly.pdbx_seq_one_letter_code
_entity_poly.pdbx_strand_id
1 'polypeptide(L)'
;MTVHATPAPDGPSLAPPPGCPMHAAAAGPADGVDLVDPALYSDGDPHPVWRRMRTLDTLTRHEVDDERWFWNIVRFEDADRVLRDTATFTSERGTMLDLLGTDDPAGGKQLAATDPPRHTEMQGRLKKALAIKSVDRQREMIRDLVVPLIEPLGDGGTFDFAQTMLAMPMSVTGTMMGLPTSDWAWLSRLTTVCIAADDPEYQDPGGRDVTLKAAHRDLFAYFQDLVRFRRHNLGDDLLSVLISTEFEGRHMASEEIVANCYSLLLGANVTTPHPPNFVMAEFIDTGVLQDWAAHPEADDTALNEALRWASPVNHFLRYATRDVEIRNTRISAGDAVVIWIGSANRDETVFTRGQEFDIRRRPNKHLAFGIGPHYCIGHSVARVSLKTLFHELFTRFEDFRPAGPAERLRSNFVSGYKHIPITARRARSGNGRARSTG
;
A
#
# COMPACT_ATOMS: atom_id res chain seq x y z
N MET A 1 1.84 -16.64 47.81
CA MET A 1 3.10 -16.83 47.05
C MET A 1 2.82 -16.33 45.62
N THR A 2 3.20 -15.10 45.36
CA THR A 2 2.99 -14.44 44.07
C THR A 2 4.27 -14.67 43.24
N VAL A 3 4.15 -15.44 42.18
CA VAL A 3 5.27 -15.72 41.27
C VAL A 3 5.40 -14.52 40.33
N HIS A 4 6.44 -13.72 40.50
CA HIS A 4 6.86 -12.70 39.54
C HIS A 4 7.45 -13.41 38.31
N ALA A 5 6.79 -13.31 37.15
CA ALA A 5 7.36 -13.70 35.89
C ALA A 5 8.42 -12.65 35.47
N THR A 6 9.64 -13.11 35.31
CA THR A 6 10.75 -12.34 34.72
C THR A 6 10.46 -12.13 33.23
N PRO A 7 10.64 -10.93 32.67
CA PRO A 7 10.54 -10.74 31.22
C PRO A 7 11.68 -11.48 30.51
N ALA A 8 11.36 -12.10 29.38
CA ALA A 8 12.35 -12.75 28.52
C ALA A 8 13.36 -11.71 27.97
N PRO A 9 14.62 -12.10 27.76
CA PRO A 9 15.62 -11.17 27.22
C PRO A 9 15.26 -10.76 25.78
N ASP A 10 15.36 -9.45 25.54
CA ASP A 10 15.21 -8.87 24.21
C ASP A 10 16.19 -9.52 23.23
N GLY A 11 15.67 -10.12 22.16
CA GLY A 11 16.49 -10.61 21.04
C GLY A 11 17.21 -9.43 20.35
N PRO A 12 18.31 -9.67 19.63
CA PRO A 12 19.05 -8.59 18.98
C PRO A 12 18.18 -7.89 17.94
N SER A 13 17.97 -6.58 18.13
CA SER A 13 17.41 -5.68 17.14
C SER A 13 18.45 -5.45 16.04
N LEU A 14 18.07 -5.72 14.79
CA LEU A 14 18.95 -5.51 13.65
C LEU A 14 18.62 -4.16 13.01
N ALA A 15 19.51 -3.19 13.17
CA ALA A 15 19.49 -1.96 12.40
C ALA A 15 19.84 -2.26 10.92
N PRO A 16 19.29 -1.50 9.95
CA PRO A 16 19.68 -1.65 8.56
C PRO A 16 21.20 -1.44 8.39
N PRO A 17 21.84 -2.16 7.45
CA PRO A 17 23.29 -2.06 7.28
C PRO A 17 23.70 -0.64 6.86
N PRO A 18 24.86 -0.15 7.31
CA PRO A 18 25.44 1.10 6.83
C PRO A 18 25.71 0.98 5.32
N GLY A 19 25.08 1.83 4.52
CA GLY A 19 25.16 1.78 3.06
C GLY A 19 23.83 1.50 2.37
N CYS A 20 22.75 1.23 3.10
CA CYS A 20 21.40 1.29 2.55
C CYS A 20 21.14 2.72 2.02
N PRO A 21 20.60 2.90 0.79
CA PRO A 21 20.35 4.23 0.21
C PRO A 21 19.52 5.17 1.11
N MET A 22 18.85 4.63 2.11
CA MET A 22 18.09 5.36 3.13
C MET A 22 18.96 6.20 4.10
N HIS A 23 20.29 6.07 4.09
CA HIS A 23 21.18 6.83 4.98
C HIS A 23 22.04 7.89 4.27
N ALA A 24 21.74 8.20 3.00
CA ALA A 24 22.42 9.29 2.31
C ALA A 24 22.07 10.64 2.95
N ALA A 25 23.12 11.40 3.24
CA ALA A 25 23.25 12.76 3.74
C ALA A 25 22.02 13.48 4.31
N ALA A 26 22.14 13.95 5.55
CA ALA A 26 21.17 14.81 6.23
C ALA A 26 20.72 15.98 5.32
N ALA A 27 19.49 15.91 4.84
CA ALA A 27 18.84 17.05 4.22
C ALA A 27 18.83 18.24 5.20
N GLY A 28 19.01 19.44 4.69
CA GLY A 28 18.90 20.70 5.44
C GLY A 28 17.54 20.86 6.16
N PRO A 29 17.23 21.99 6.79
CA PRO A 29 15.93 22.25 7.40
C PRO A 29 14.79 21.93 6.42
N ALA A 30 13.58 21.62 6.91
CA ALA A 30 12.39 21.33 6.10
C ALA A 30 12.13 22.40 5.01
N ASP A 31 12.66 23.58 5.22
CA ASP A 31 12.68 24.69 4.28
C ASP A 31 13.55 24.30 3.05
N GLY A 32 12.92 24.07 1.93
CA GLY A 32 13.58 23.80 0.64
C GLY A 32 13.53 22.35 0.14
N VAL A 33 12.91 21.39 0.87
CA VAL A 33 12.66 20.05 0.35
C VAL A 33 11.25 19.97 -0.23
N ASP A 34 11.16 19.67 -1.52
CA ASP A 34 9.88 19.49 -2.18
C ASP A 34 9.33 18.08 -1.90
N LEU A 35 8.30 18.00 -1.02
CA LEU A 35 7.62 16.76 -0.69
C LEU A 35 6.70 16.25 -1.82
N VAL A 36 6.47 17.06 -2.86
CA VAL A 36 5.66 16.68 -4.02
C VAL A 36 6.52 16.07 -5.12
N ASP A 37 7.83 16.36 -5.15
CA ASP A 37 8.75 15.82 -6.16
C ASP A 37 8.86 14.29 -6.06
N PRO A 38 8.44 13.52 -7.08
CA PRO A 38 8.58 12.06 -7.09
C PRO A 38 10.04 11.57 -6.99
N ALA A 39 11.02 12.39 -7.39
CA ALA A 39 12.44 12.07 -7.30
C ALA A 39 12.91 11.91 -5.84
N LEU A 40 12.30 12.63 -4.90
CA LEU A 40 12.60 12.47 -3.48
C LEU A 40 12.36 11.02 -3.00
N TYR A 41 11.42 10.32 -3.61
CA TYR A 41 11.02 8.96 -3.22
C TYR A 41 11.78 7.86 -3.98
N SER A 42 12.32 8.15 -5.17
CA SER A 42 13.16 7.21 -5.93
C SER A 42 14.64 7.36 -5.61
N ASP A 43 15.15 8.60 -5.63
CA ASP A 43 16.57 8.90 -5.57
C ASP A 43 17.00 9.45 -4.20
N GLY A 44 16.03 9.88 -3.38
CA GLY A 44 16.22 10.47 -2.05
C GLY A 44 15.60 9.64 -0.92
N ASP A 45 15.44 10.32 0.23
CA ASP A 45 14.78 9.78 1.42
C ASP A 45 13.94 10.87 2.13
N PRO A 46 12.61 10.75 2.20
CA PRO A 46 11.75 11.71 2.88
C PRO A 46 11.79 11.58 4.42
N HIS A 47 12.26 10.45 4.97
CA HIS A 47 12.19 10.17 6.40
C HIS A 47 12.96 11.16 7.29
N PRO A 48 14.18 11.65 6.93
CA PRO A 48 14.87 12.66 7.72
C PRO A 48 14.10 13.99 7.82
N VAL A 49 13.43 14.38 6.73
CA VAL A 49 12.59 15.59 6.69
C VAL A 49 11.37 15.40 7.59
N TRP A 50 10.62 14.33 7.41
CA TRP A 50 9.46 14.00 8.24
C TRP A 50 9.83 13.88 9.74
N ARG A 51 10.96 13.26 10.06
CA ARG A 51 11.44 13.15 11.45
C ARG A 51 11.63 14.51 12.09
N ARG A 52 12.24 15.47 11.37
CA ARG A 52 12.39 16.84 11.85
C ARG A 52 11.05 17.54 12.01
N MET A 53 10.14 17.42 11.03
CA MET A 53 8.81 17.99 11.11
C MET A 53 8.01 17.46 12.33
N ARG A 54 8.19 16.19 12.71
CA ARG A 54 7.58 15.62 13.91
C ARG A 54 8.03 16.31 15.22
N THR A 55 9.21 16.91 15.26
CA THR A 55 9.69 17.62 16.48
C THR A 55 9.07 18.98 16.67
N LEU A 56 8.45 19.56 15.66
CA LEU A 56 7.86 20.91 15.72
C LEU A 56 6.54 20.92 16.53
N ASP A 57 6.26 22.00 17.22
CA ASP A 57 5.01 22.19 18.00
C ASP A 57 3.82 22.66 17.17
N THR A 58 4.05 23.06 15.92
CA THR A 58 3.07 23.51 14.95
C THR A 58 3.09 22.63 13.71
N LEU A 59 2.04 22.70 12.91
CA LEU A 59 2.06 22.14 11.57
C LEU A 59 2.94 22.98 10.64
N THR A 60 3.53 22.36 9.63
CA THR A 60 4.22 23.07 8.56
C THR A 60 3.34 23.16 7.33
N ARG A 61 3.41 24.31 6.64
CA ARG A 61 2.77 24.50 5.35
C ARG A 61 3.75 24.11 4.23
N HIS A 62 3.26 23.47 3.21
CA HIS A 62 3.99 23.16 1.98
C HIS A 62 3.33 23.92 0.81
N GLU A 63 4.09 24.75 0.12
CA GLU A 63 3.65 25.50 -1.04
C GLU A 63 4.08 24.75 -2.31
N VAL A 64 3.12 24.40 -3.16
CA VAL A 64 3.37 23.73 -4.44
C VAL A 64 3.54 24.78 -5.54
N ASP A 65 2.70 25.82 -5.51
CA ASP A 65 2.75 27.01 -6.36
C ASP A 65 1.99 28.17 -5.68
N ASP A 66 1.76 29.25 -6.38
CA ASP A 66 1.10 30.46 -5.86
C ASP A 66 -0.34 30.21 -5.41
N GLU A 67 -1.01 29.17 -5.93
CA GLU A 67 -2.41 28.87 -5.66
C GLU A 67 -2.60 27.58 -4.84
N ARG A 68 -1.67 26.63 -4.93
CA ARG A 68 -1.79 25.31 -4.33
C ARG A 68 -0.80 25.11 -3.19
N TRP A 69 -1.31 24.76 -2.06
CA TRP A 69 -0.54 24.44 -0.85
C TRP A 69 -1.34 23.52 0.08
N PHE A 70 -0.68 22.97 1.09
CA PHE A 70 -1.32 22.10 2.08
C PHE A 70 -0.60 22.14 3.45
N TRP A 71 -1.31 21.74 4.49
CA TRP A 71 -0.75 21.46 5.79
C TRP A 71 -0.21 20.05 5.90
N ASN A 72 0.99 19.89 6.45
CA ASN A 72 1.62 18.57 6.64
C ASN A 72 1.19 17.95 7.96
N ILE A 73 0.59 16.77 7.91
CA ILE A 73 0.27 15.93 9.06
C ILE A 73 1.27 14.78 9.10
N VAL A 74 2.23 14.84 10.02
CA VAL A 74 3.40 13.93 10.08
C VAL A 74 3.44 13.07 11.36
N ARG A 75 2.76 13.47 12.46
CA ARG A 75 2.68 12.68 13.69
C ARG A 75 1.55 11.67 13.63
N PHE A 76 1.75 10.55 14.33
CA PHE A 76 0.75 9.48 14.39
C PHE A 76 -0.59 9.95 14.98
N GLU A 77 -0.56 10.67 16.10
CA GLU A 77 -1.77 11.15 16.78
C GLU A 77 -2.59 12.08 15.87
N ASP A 78 -1.94 13.01 15.19
CA ASP A 78 -2.60 13.94 14.26
C ASP A 78 -3.17 13.16 13.06
N ALA A 79 -2.44 12.19 12.53
CA ALA A 79 -2.88 11.31 11.43
C ALA A 79 -4.11 10.48 11.84
N ASP A 80 -4.09 9.87 13.04
CA ASP A 80 -5.22 9.12 13.60
C ASP A 80 -6.47 10.01 13.74
N ARG A 81 -6.30 11.22 14.27
CA ARG A 81 -7.38 12.19 14.40
C ARG A 81 -7.99 12.58 13.06
N VAL A 82 -7.16 12.99 12.10
CA VAL A 82 -7.62 13.46 10.79
C VAL A 82 -8.31 12.35 10.01
N LEU A 83 -7.76 11.14 10.01
CA LEU A 83 -8.32 10.00 9.28
C LEU A 83 -9.63 9.46 9.90
N ARG A 84 -9.87 9.69 11.19
CA ARG A 84 -11.13 9.28 11.85
C ARG A 84 -12.23 10.34 11.75
N ASP A 85 -11.89 11.61 11.73
CA ASP A 85 -12.86 12.71 11.74
C ASP A 85 -13.25 13.11 10.29
N THR A 86 -13.98 12.21 9.62
CA THR A 86 -14.45 12.44 8.25
C THR A 86 -15.51 13.55 8.15
N ALA A 87 -16.12 13.97 9.28
CA ALA A 87 -17.03 15.10 9.28
C ALA A 87 -16.28 16.44 9.15
N THR A 88 -15.06 16.50 9.68
CA THR A 88 -14.19 17.69 9.58
C THR A 88 -13.24 17.61 8.39
N PHE A 89 -12.80 16.41 7.98
CA PHE A 89 -11.80 16.20 6.94
C PHE A 89 -12.36 15.30 5.83
N THR A 90 -12.95 15.93 4.81
CA THR A 90 -13.60 15.21 3.70
C THR A 90 -12.59 14.57 2.75
N SER A 91 -12.95 13.38 2.23
CA SER A 91 -12.29 12.72 1.11
C SER A 91 -12.92 13.03 -0.25
N GLU A 92 -14.09 13.65 -0.30
CA GLU A 92 -14.86 13.80 -1.54
C GLU A 92 -14.25 14.78 -2.54
N ARG A 93 -13.36 15.67 -2.08
CA ARG A 93 -12.63 16.61 -2.94
C ARG A 93 -11.30 16.09 -3.46
N GLY A 94 -10.94 14.86 -3.13
CA GLY A 94 -9.71 14.19 -3.55
C GLY A 94 -8.96 13.53 -2.42
N THR A 95 -8.26 12.44 -2.75
CA THR A 95 -7.53 11.62 -1.77
C THR A 95 -6.03 11.55 -2.03
N MET A 96 -5.57 12.12 -3.15
CA MET A 96 -4.16 12.12 -3.60
C MET A 96 -3.70 13.53 -3.97
N LEU A 97 -2.40 13.82 -3.85
CA LEU A 97 -1.81 15.13 -4.18
C LEU A 97 -2.03 15.55 -5.63
N ASP A 98 -2.16 14.62 -6.56
CA ASP A 98 -2.50 14.92 -7.96
C ASP A 98 -3.85 15.65 -8.13
N LEU A 99 -4.72 15.56 -7.11
CA LEU A 99 -6.01 16.24 -7.07
C LEU A 99 -6.00 17.53 -6.22
N LEU A 100 -4.81 17.97 -5.77
CA LEU A 100 -4.70 19.19 -4.98
C LEU A 100 -5.14 20.42 -5.79
N GLY A 101 -6.07 21.18 -5.23
CA GLY A 101 -6.63 22.39 -5.89
C GLY A 101 -7.71 22.10 -6.95
N THR A 102 -8.07 20.82 -7.15
CA THR A 102 -9.16 20.43 -8.07
C THR A 102 -10.22 19.62 -7.32
N ASP A 103 -11.41 19.51 -7.88
CA ASP A 103 -12.42 18.61 -7.36
C ASP A 103 -12.28 17.21 -7.99
N ASP A 104 -12.42 16.17 -7.19
CA ASP A 104 -12.35 14.79 -7.67
C ASP A 104 -13.64 14.42 -8.44
N PRO A 105 -13.58 14.08 -9.73
CA PRO A 105 -14.75 13.64 -10.51
C PRO A 105 -15.42 12.39 -9.94
N ALA A 106 -14.70 11.59 -9.14
CA ALA A 106 -15.19 10.39 -8.45
C ALA A 106 -15.74 10.69 -7.05
N GLY A 107 -15.70 11.95 -6.60
CA GLY A 107 -16.24 12.39 -5.31
C GLY A 107 -17.71 11.99 -5.15
N GLY A 108 -18.03 11.34 -4.02
CA GLY A 108 -19.38 10.80 -3.75
C GLY A 108 -19.79 9.60 -4.60
N LYS A 109 -18.96 9.09 -5.53
CA LYS A 109 -19.27 7.95 -6.41
C LYS A 109 -18.43 6.72 -6.12
N GLN A 110 -17.19 6.93 -5.72
CA GLN A 110 -16.20 5.91 -5.43
C GLN A 110 -16.01 5.75 -3.92
N LEU A 111 -15.88 4.51 -3.42
CA LEU A 111 -15.79 4.25 -1.98
C LEU A 111 -14.69 5.08 -1.28
N ALA A 112 -13.49 5.18 -1.87
CA ALA A 112 -12.38 5.92 -1.27
C ALA A 112 -12.58 7.44 -1.23
N ALA A 113 -13.41 7.98 -2.14
CA ALA A 113 -13.73 9.41 -2.28
C ALA A 113 -15.21 9.71 -1.91
N THR A 114 -15.75 9.00 -0.93
CA THR A 114 -17.12 9.18 -0.42
C THR A 114 -17.09 9.17 1.09
N ASP A 115 -17.76 10.13 1.74
CA ASP A 115 -17.80 10.20 3.19
C ASP A 115 -19.06 9.53 3.79
N PRO A 116 -19.03 9.15 5.10
CA PRO A 116 -20.24 8.72 5.80
C PRO A 116 -21.36 9.77 5.77
N PRO A 117 -22.65 9.38 5.74
CA PRO A 117 -23.18 8.02 5.89
C PRO A 117 -23.13 7.15 4.62
N ARG A 118 -23.03 7.75 3.44
CA ARG A 118 -23.04 7.06 2.14
C ARG A 118 -21.89 6.05 2.02
N HIS A 119 -20.69 6.44 2.41
CA HIS A 119 -19.53 5.53 2.50
C HIS A 119 -19.85 4.27 3.32
N THR A 120 -20.49 4.41 4.48
CA THR A 120 -20.75 3.28 5.39
C THR A 120 -21.69 2.25 4.75
N GLU A 121 -22.70 2.70 4.05
CA GLU A 121 -23.60 1.79 3.34
C GLU A 121 -22.88 1.07 2.19
N MET A 122 -22.16 1.81 1.35
CA MET A 122 -21.38 1.27 0.23
C MET A 122 -20.34 0.25 0.72
N GLN A 123 -19.59 0.61 1.77
CA GLN A 123 -18.58 -0.27 2.38
C GLN A 123 -19.19 -1.58 2.90
N GLY A 124 -20.37 -1.50 3.54
CA GLY A 124 -21.06 -2.67 4.08
C GLY A 124 -21.42 -3.69 2.99
N ARG A 125 -21.84 -3.21 1.80
CA ARG A 125 -22.15 -4.06 0.63
C ARG A 125 -20.87 -4.71 0.06
N LEU A 126 -19.83 -3.91 -0.15
CA LEU A 126 -18.54 -4.39 -0.67
C LEU A 126 -17.85 -5.37 0.28
N LYS A 127 -17.89 -5.14 1.59
CA LYS A 127 -17.36 -6.09 2.58
C LYS A 127 -18.03 -7.45 2.48
N LYS A 128 -19.35 -7.50 2.30
CA LYS A 128 -20.09 -8.75 2.10
C LYS A 128 -19.63 -9.47 0.83
N ALA A 129 -19.38 -8.72 -0.26
CA ALA A 129 -18.88 -9.27 -1.52
C ALA A 129 -17.48 -9.86 -1.37
N LEU A 130 -16.57 -9.17 -0.69
CA LEU A 130 -15.21 -9.66 -0.44
C LEU A 130 -15.16 -10.88 0.51
N ALA A 131 -16.20 -11.06 1.33
CA ALA A 131 -16.31 -12.19 2.28
C ALA A 131 -17.01 -13.43 1.69
N ILE A 132 -17.34 -13.46 0.39
CA ILE A 132 -18.12 -14.55 -0.26
C ILE A 132 -17.43 -15.93 -0.13
N LYS A 133 -16.11 -15.94 -0.13
CA LYS A 133 -15.34 -17.19 0.09
C LYS A 133 -14.82 -17.25 1.52
N SER A 134 -14.85 -18.43 2.13
CA SER A 134 -14.20 -18.63 3.43
C SER A 134 -12.70 -18.30 3.33
N VAL A 135 -12.10 -17.90 4.44
CA VAL A 135 -10.66 -17.59 4.52
C VAL A 135 -9.81 -18.74 3.98
N ASP A 136 -10.22 -20.00 4.24
CA ASP A 136 -9.49 -21.19 3.78
C ASP A 136 -9.56 -21.34 2.26
N ARG A 137 -10.73 -21.16 1.64
CA ARG A 137 -10.86 -21.17 0.18
C ARG A 137 -10.10 -20.02 -0.48
N GLN A 138 -10.05 -18.86 0.15
CA GLN A 138 -9.21 -17.75 -0.33
C GLN A 138 -7.74 -18.10 -0.25
N ARG A 139 -7.30 -18.74 0.82
CA ARG A 139 -5.90 -19.17 1.00
C ARG A 139 -5.47 -20.18 -0.06
N GLU A 140 -6.28 -21.21 -0.32
CA GLU A 140 -6.00 -22.20 -1.38
C GLU A 140 -5.91 -21.53 -2.75
N MET A 141 -6.90 -20.73 -3.13
CA MET A 141 -6.88 -19.98 -4.39
C MET A 141 -5.62 -19.10 -4.50
N ILE A 142 -5.28 -18.33 -3.46
CA ILE A 142 -4.12 -17.44 -3.45
C ILE A 142 -2.83 -18.27 -3.57
N ARG A 143 -2.73 -19.40 -2.88
CA ARG A 143 -1.58 -20.28 -2.97
C ARG A 143 -1.36 -20.81 -4.39
N ASP A 144 -2.43 -21.24 -5.05
CA ASP A 144 -2.38 -21.73 -6.43
C ASP A 144 -1.96 -20.65 -7.42
N LEU A 145 -2.23 -19.38 -7.13
CA LEU A 145 -1.80 -18.22 -7.93
C LEU A 145 -0.37 -17.78 -7.61
N VAL A 146 0.04 -17.81 -6.33
CA VAL A 146 1.34 -17.30 -5.88
C VAL A 146 2.48 -18.29 -6.19
N VAL A 147 2.25 -19.59 -5.97
CA VAL A 147 3.30 -20.61 -6.14
C VAL A 147 3.90 -20.61 -7.55
N PRO A 148 3.12 -20.61 -8.64
CA PRO A 148 3.69 -20.54 -9.99
C PRO A 148 4.52 -19.28 -10.26
N LEU A 149 4.19 -18.15 -9.62
CA LEU A 149 4.90 -16.90 -9.81
C LEU A 149 6.32 -16.93 -9.21
N ILE A 150 6.48 -17.59 -8.05
CA ILE A 150 7.78 -17.66 -7.36
C ILE A 150 8.61 -18.90 -7.73
N GLU A 151 8.01 -19.90 -8.37
CA GLU A 151 8.70 -21.16 -8.70
C GLU A 151 9.99 -20.95 -9.52
N PRO A 152 10.04 -20.01 -10.52
CA PRO A 152 11.27 -19.76 -11.29
C PRO A 152 12.46 -19.24 -10.48
N LEU A 153 12.24 -18.72 -9.25
CA LEU A 153 13.32 -18.30 -8.35
C LEU A 153 14.29 -19.47 -8.04
N GLY A 154 13.80 -20.71 -8.08
CA GLY A 154 14.59 -21.91 -7.84
C GLY A 154 15.42 -22.42 -9.01
N ASP A 155 15.39 -21.77 -10.17
CA ASP A 155 16.06 -22.24 -11.41
C ASP A 155 17.54 -21.83 -11.47
N GLY A 156 18.04 -21.11 -10.44
CA GLY A 156 19.46 -20.77 -10.30
C GLY A 156 19.93 -19.55 -11.11
N GLY A 157 19.02 -18.89 -11.83
CA GLY A 157 19.26 -17.64 -12.54
C GLY A 157 18.93 -16.39 -11.71
N THR A 158 19.20 -15.22 -12.28
CA THR A 158 18.71 -13.94 -11.74
C THR A 158 17.20 -13.85 -11.90
N PHE A 159 16.51 -13.53 -10.82
CA PHE A 159 15.06 -13.40 -10.74
C PHE A 159 14.69 -11.99 -10.30
N ASP A 160 13.87 -11.29 -11.08
CA ASP A 160 13.38 -9.98 -10.67
C ASP A 160 12.18 -10.14 -9.73
N PHE A 161 12.45 -10.00 -8.45
CA PHE A 161 11.44 -10.19 -7.41
C PHE A 161 10.35 -9.13 -7.49
N ALA A 162 10.71 -7.86 -7.74
CA ALA A 162 9.72 -6.78 -7.76
C ALA A 162 8.74 -6.92 -8.93
N GLN A 163 9.22 -7.25 -10.12
CA GLN A 163 8.35 -7.50 -11.28
C GLN A 163 7.38 -8.67 -11.02
N THR A 164 7.86 -9.71 -10.37
CA THR A 164 6.99 -10.85 -9.99
C THR A 164 5.95 -10.43 -8.95
N MET A 165 6.33 -9.59 -7.98
CA MET A 165 5.39 -9.11 -6.96
C MET A 165 4.32 -8.19 -7.55
N LEU A 166 4.56 -7.48 -8.65
CA LEU A 166 3.52 -6.72 -9.36
C LEU A 166 2.44 -7.64 -9.96
N ALA A 167 2.81 -8.84 -10.40
CA ALA A 167 1.84 -9.80 -10.94
C ALA A 167 0.96 -10.47 -9.87
N MET A 168 1.46 -10.60 -8.63
CA MET A 168 0.77 -11.31 -7.55
C MET A 168 -0.61 -10.71 -7.20
N PRO A 169 -0.75 -9.42 -6.86
CA PRO A 169 -2.06 -8.86 -6.54
C PRO A 169 -2.99 -8.82 -7.73
N MET A 170 -2.46 -8.66 -8.96
CA MET A 170 -3.25 -8.72 -10.17
C MET A 170 -3.89 -10.09 -10.35
N SER A 171 -3.15 -11.17 -10.14
CA SER A 171 -3.69 -12.54 -10.25
C SER A 171 -4.82 -12.79 -9.23
N VAL A 172 -4.66 -12.33 -7.99
CA VAL A 172 -5.67 -12.46 -6.94
C VAL A 172 -6.90 -11.59 -7.24
N THR A 173 -6.69 -10.30 -7.48
CA THR A 173 -7.80 -9.34 -7.71
C THR A 173 -8.49 -9.62 -9.05
N GLY A 174 -7.75 -9.94 -10.09
CA GLY A 174 -8.29 -10.31 -11.39
C GLY A 174 -9.20 -11.54 -11.30
N THR A 175 -8.78 -12.58 -10.55
CA THR A 175 -9.61 -13.76 -10.27
C THR A 175 -10.87 -13.38 -9.49
N MET A 176 -10.76 -12.54 -8.43
CA MET A 176 -11.91 -12.12 -7.64
C MET A 176 -12.90 -11.24 -8.42
N MET A 177 -12.41 -10.41 -9.33
CA MET A 177 -13.23 -9.54 -10.17
C MET A 177 -13.74 -10.23 -11.43
N GLY A 178 -13.31 -11.47 -11.72
CA GLY A 178 -13.68 -12.21 -12.93
C GLY A 178 -13.08 -11.61 -14.21
N LEU A 179 -11.87 -11.04 -14.13
CA LEU A 179 -11.17 -10.45 -15.27
C LEU A 179 -10.47 -11.54 -16.10
N PRO A 180 -10.50 -11.48 -17.45
CA PRO A 180 -9.77 -12.39 -18.30
C PRO A 180 -8.27 -12.39 -17.98
N THR A 181 -7.66 -13.56 -17.88
CA THR A 181 -6.23 -13.72 -17.59
C THR A 181 -5.32 -13.10 -18.64
N SER A 182 -5.80 -13.06 -19.91
CA SER A 182 -5.11 -12.38 -21.02
C SER A 182 -4.85 -10.90 -20.79
N ASP A 183 -5.66 -10.26 -19.95
CA ASP A 183 -5.66 -8.81 -19.77
C ASP A 183 -4.82 -8.39 -18.55
N TRP A 184 -4.43 -9.34 -17.68
CA TRP A 184 -3.80 -9.07 -16.39
C TRP A 184 -2.49 -8.29 -16.51
N ALA A 185 -1.61 -8.68 -17.43
CA ALA A 185 -0.32 -7.99 -17.59
C ALA A 185 -0.50 -6.52 -18.01
N TRP A 186 -1.41 -6.30 -18.95
CA TRP A 186 -1.74 -4.96 -19.43
C TRP A 186 -2.40 -4.10 -18.32
N LEU A 187 -3.39 -4.65 -17.60
CA LEU A 187 -4.05 -3.97 -16.48
C LEU A 187 -3.08 -3.65 -15.33
N SER A 188 -2.18 -4.59 -15.00
CA SER A 188 -1.13 -4.37 -14.00
C SER A 188 -0.24 -3.19 -14.39
N ARG A 189 0.21 -3.14 -15.66
CA ARG A 189 0.99 -2.02 -16.18
C ARG A 189 0.22 -0.70 -16.09
N LEU A 190 -1.04 -0.66 -16.53
CA LEU A 190 -1.86 0.56 -16.46
C LEU A 190 -2.04 1.07 -15.02
N THR A 191 -2.26 0.16 -14.06
CA THR A 191 -2.38 0.57 -12.66
C THR A 191 -1.08 1.16 -12.11
N THR A 192 0.07 0.63 -12.51
CA THR A 192 1.38 1.20 -12.16
C THR A 192 1.57 2.57 -12.77
N VAL A 193 1.22 2.74 -14.05
CA VAL A 193 1.26 4.04 -14.74
C VAL A 193 0.43 5.10 -14.02
N CYS A 194 -0.75 4.73 -13.51
CA CYS A 194 -1.62 5.67 -12.79
C CYS A 194 -0.99 6.27 -11.52
N ILE A 195 0.02 5.63 -10.96
CA ILE A 195 0.67 6.10 -9.71
C ILE A 195 2.14 6.49 -9.91
N ALA A 196 2.70 6.23 -11.07
CA ALA A 196 4.11 6.46 -11.38
C ALA A 196 4.31 6.98 -12.83
N ALA A 197 3.44 7.89 -13.28
CA ALA A 197 3.53 8.48 -14.62
C ALA A 197 4.79 9.38 -14.80
N ASP A 198 5.47 9.72 -13.70
CA ASP A 198 6.75 10.41 -13.68
C ASP A 198 7.96 9.46 -13.80
N ASP A 199 7.75 8.14 -13.66
CA ASP A 199 8.83 7.18 -13.77
C ASP A 199 9.21 6.96 -15.25
N PRO A 200 10.50 7.17 -15.63
CA PRO A 200 10.94 7.05 -17.03
C PRO A 200 10.63 5.70 -17.68
N GLU A 201 10.51 4.62 -16.89
CA GLU A 201 10.19 3.28 -17.42
C GLU A 201 8.72 3.15 -17.86
N TYR A 202 7.85 3.95 -17.26
CA TYR A 202 6.40 3.90 -17.49
C TYR A 202 5.89 5.08 -18.31
N GLN A 203 6.68 6.16 -18.42
CA GLN A 203 6.31 7.40 -19.08
C GLN A 203 6.37 7.29 -20.62
N ASP A 204 5.31 7.69 -21.27
CA ASP A 204 5.28 7.83 -22.73
C ASP A 204 6.06 9.08 -23.21
N PRO A 205 6.52 9.12 -24.47
CA PRO A 205 7.26 10.28 -25.00
C PRO A 205 6.54 11.63 -24.89
N GLY A 206 5.21 11.61 -24.74
CA GLY A 206 4.39 12.81 -24.52
C GLY A 206 4.46 13.39 -23.10
N GLY A 207 5.22 12.77 -22.20
CA GLY A 207 5.38 13.19 -20.82
C GLY A 207 4.26 12.72 -19.90
N ARG A 208 4.38 13.08 -18.61
CA ARG A 208 3.54 12.64 -17.50
C ARG A 208 2.03 12.75 -17.78
N ASP A 209 1.58 13.93 -18.17
CA ASP A 209 0.14 14.20 -18.31
C ASP A 209 -0.50 13.41 -19.44
N VAL A 210 0.22 13.23 -20.56
CA VAL A 210 -0.23 12.38 -21.67
C VAL A 210 -0.34 10.93 -21.23
N THR A 211 0.70 10.46 -20.55
CA THR A 211 0.79 9.09 -20.01
C THR A 211 -0.35 8.79 -19.06
N LEU A 212 -0.58 9.65 -18.07
CA LEU A 212 -1.61 9.50 -17.05
C LEU A 212 -3.02 9.53 -17.66
N LYS A 213 -3.29 10.51 -18.55
CA LYS A 213 -4.58 10.63 -19.25
C LYS A 213 -4.87 9.40 -20.11
N ALA A 214 -3.87 8.85 -20.80
CA ALA A 214 -4.02 7.63 -21.59
C ALA A 214 -4.36 6.43 -20.71
N ALA A 215 -3.63 6.22 -19.61
CA ALA A 215 -3.86 5.12 -18.70
C ALA A 215 -5.28 5.17 -18.06
N HIS A 216 -5.71 6.35 -17.60
CA HIS A 216 -7.06 6.53 -17.07
C HIS A 216 -8.12 6.25 -18.14
N ARG A 217 -7.98 6.85 -19.34
CA ARG A 217 -8.92 6.61 -20.44
C ARG A 217 -9.08 5.12 -20.73
N ASP A 218 -7.98 4.40 -20.82
CA ASP A 218 -7.97 2.99 -21.21
C ASP A 218 -8.57 2.11 -20.10
N LEU A 219 -8.25 2.38 -18.83
CA LEU A 219 -8.87 1.68 -17.69
C LEU A 219 -10.37 1.94 -17.58
N PHE A 220 -10.81 3.20 -17.73
CA PHE A 220 -12.25 3.52 -17.67
C PHE A 220 -13.01 2.92 -18.85
N ALA A 221 -12.46 2.96 -20.07
CA ALA A 221 -13.06 2.32 -21.24
C ALA A 221 -13.18 0.81 -21.06
N TYR A 222 -12.13 0.16 -20.58
CA TYR A 222 -12.13 -1.28 -20.28
C TYR A 222 -13.24 -1.66 -19.30
N PHE A 223 -13.36 -0.94 -18.18
CA PHE A 223 -14.41 -1.24 -17.21
C PHE A 223 -15.81 -0.88 -17.70
N GLN A 224 -15.97 0.16 -18.53
CA GLN A 224 -17.26 0.46 -19.16
C GLN A 224 -17.74 -0.69 -20.04
N ASP A 225 -16.86 -1.23 -20.88
CA ASP A 225 -17.18 -2.35 -21.75
C ASP A 225 -17.45 -3.63 -20.95
N LEU A 226 -16.62 -3.90 -19.93
CA LEU A 226 -16.79 -5.06 -19.08
C LEU A 226 -18.10 -4.99 -18.27
N VAL A 227 -18.47 -3.84 -17.71
CA VAL A 227 -19.74 -3.63 -16.99
C VAL A 227 -20.92 -3.84 -17.94
N ARG A 228 -20.84 -3.31 -19.18
CA ARG A 228 -21.87 -3.51 -20.20
C ARG A 228 -22.06 -5.00 -20.54
N PHE A 229 -20.98 -5.71 -20.77
CA PHE A 229 -21.01 -7.16 -21.02
C PHE A 229 -21.58 -7.93 -19.82
N ARG A 230 -21.08 -7.62 -18.61
CA ARG A 230 -21.41 -8.35 -17.38
C ARG A 230 -22.87 -8.14 -16.94
N ARG A 231 -23.49 -7.01 -17.25
CA ARG A 231 -24.94 -6.80 -17.00
C ARG A 231 -25.83 -7.85 -17.65
N HIS A 232 -25.41 -8.41 -18.78
CA HIS A 232 -26.12 -9.48 -19.48
C HIS A 232 -25.59 -10.88 -19.16
N ASN A 233 -24.45 -10.97 -18.48
CA ASN A 233 -23.74 -12.21 -18.22
C ASN A 233 -23.17 -12.20 -16.79
N LEU A 234 -24.06 -12.13 -15.78
CA LEU A 234 -23.65 -12.16 -14.39
C LEU A 234 -22.94 -13.46 -14.04
N GLY A 235 -21.82 -13.34 -13.33
CA GLY A 235 -21.01 -14.45 -12.81
C GLY A 235 -20.98 -14.45 -11.29
N ASP A 236 -20.13 -15.32 -10.75
CA ASP A 236 -19.87 -15.43 -9.30
C ASP A 236 -18.59 -14.65 -8.95
N ASP A 237 -18.55 -13.36 -9.30
CA ASP A 237 -17.42 -12.47 -9.15
C ASP A 237 -17.82 -11.12 -8.53
N LEU A 238 -16.80 -10.37 -8.07
CA LEU A 238 -17.02 -9.09 -7.39
C LEU A 238 -17.69 -8.05 -8.28
N LEU A 239 -17.40 -8.04 -9.60
CA LEU A 239 -18.04 -7.11 -10.54
C LEU A 239 -19.55 -7.42 -10.66
N SER A 240 -19.92 -8.68 -10.76
CA SER A 240 -21.33 -9.11 -10.80
C SER A 240 -22.06 -8.74 -9.51
N VAL A 241 -21.38 -8.82 -8.37
CA VAL A 241 -21.94 -8.36 -7.08
C VAL A 241 -22.16 -6.85 -7.08
N LEU A 242 -21.19 -6.06 -7.56
CA LEU A 242 -21.35 -4.60 -7.67
C LEU A 242 -22.55 -4.23 -8.56
N ILE A 243 -22.70 -4.90 -9.70
CA ILE A 243 -23.81 -4.68 -10.65
C ILE A 243 -25.17 -5.01 -10.00
N SER A 244 -25.22 -6.07 -9.19
CA SER A 244 -26.44 -6.56 -8.55
C SER A 244 -26.76 -5.85 -7.23
N THR A 245 -25.84 -5.01 -6.73
CA THR A 245 -26.01 -4.35 -5.44
C THR A 245 -26.99 -3.18 -5.57
N GLU A 246 -28.04 -3.21 -4.74
CA GLU A 246 -28.88 -2.04 -4.50
C GLU A 246 -28.24 -1.16 -3.42
N PHE A 247 -28.24 0.13 -3.70
CA PHE A 247 -27.65 1.17 -2.87
C PHE A 247 -28.57 2.39 -2.91
N GLU A 248 -28.91 2.97 -1.76
CA GLU A 248 -29.87 4.07 -1.63
C GLU A 248 -31.20 3.80 -2.35
N GLY A 249 -31.70 2.56 -2.30
CA GLY A 249 -32.96 2.14 -2.94
C GLY A 249 -32.93 2.03 -4.46
N ARG A 250 -31.74 2.07 -5.08
CA ARG A 250 -31.54 1.86 -6.53
C ARG A 250 -30.29 1.01 -6.79
N HIS A 251 -30.22 0.42 -7.97
CA HIS A 251 -28.95 -0.14 -8.44
C HIS A 251 -27.93 0.96 -8.67
N MET A 252 -26.65 0.63 -8.44
CA MET A 252 -25.55 1.55 -8.75
C MET A 252 -25.55 1.93 -10.23
N ALA A 253 -25.34 3.21 -10.52
CA ALA A 253 -25.16 3.69 -11.89
C ALA A 253 -23.88 3.09 -12.50
N SER A 254 -23.82 2.99 -13.82
CA SER A 254 -22.62 2.44 -14.50
C SER A 254 -21.36 3.18 -14.13
N GLU A 255 -21.41 4.50 -14.00
CA GLU A 255 -20.30 5.36 -13.60
C GLU A 255 -19.79 5.02 -12.18
N GLU A 256 -20.71 4.79 -11.23
CA GLU A 256 -20.37 4.40 -9.85
C GLU A 256 -19.71 3.02 -9.83
N ILE A 257 -20.22 2.06 -10.61
CA ILE A 257 -19.64 0.72 -10.72
C ILE A 257 -18.24 0.80 -11.31
N VAL A 258 -18.07 1.52 -12.42
CA VAL A 258 -16.78 1.71 -13.09
C VAL A 258 -15.76 2.37 -12.16
N ALA A 259 -16.16 3.45 -11.46
CA ALA A 259 -15.29 4.13 -10.49
C ALA A 259 -14.84 3.21 -9.35
N ASN A 260 -15.75 2.36 -8.85
CA ASN A 260 -15.40 1.38 -7.81
C ASN A 260 -14.54 0.23 -8.33
N CYS A 261 -14.76 -0.27 -9.56
CA CYS A 261 -13.90 -1.25 -10.20
C CYS A 261 -12.47 -0.72 -10.37
N TYR A 262 -12.34 0.50 -10.89
CA TYR A 262 -11.06 1.20 -10.99
C TYR A 262 -10.36 1.30 -9.63
N SER A 263 -11.07 1.78 -8.60
CA SER A 263 -10.52 1.95 -7.25
C SER A 263 -10.08 0.63 -6.61
N LEU A 264 -10.87 -0.43 -6.75
CA LEU A 264 -10.54 -1.75 -6.23
C LEU A 264 -9.32 -2.35 -6.92
N LEU A 265 -9.24 -2.24 -8.25
CA LEU A 265 -8.11 -2.73 -9.01
C LEU A 265 -6.83 -1.96 -8.67
N LEU A 266 -6.89 -0.62 -8.70
CA LEU A 266 -5.76 0.23 -8.37
C LEU A 266 -5.28 -0.03 -6.94
N GLY A 267 -6.19 0.04 -5.96
CA GLY A 267 -5.85 -0.11 -4.54
C GLY A 267 -5.18 -1.44 -4.20
N ALA A 268 -5.54 -2.53 -4.89
CA ALA A 268 -4.92 -3.83 -4.69
C ALA A 268 -3.53 -3.92 -5.35
N ASN A 269 -3.41 -3.46 -6.60
CA ASN A 269 -2.24 -3.71 -7.43
C ASN A 269 -1.04 -2.81 -7.08
N VAL A 270 -1.29 -1.56 -6.68
CA VAL A 270 -0.21 -0.60 -6.45
C VAL A 270 0.35 -0.60 -5.02
N THR A 271 -0.24 -1.35 -4.11
CA THR A 271 0.18 -1.34 -2.69
C THR A 271 0.69 -2.69 -2.20
N THR A 272 0.00 -3.76 -2.52
CA THR A 272 0.30 -5.12 -2.03
C THR A 272 1.68 -5.66 -2.43
N PRO A 273 2.28 -5.28 -3.59
CA PRO A 273 3.63 -5.73 -3.96
C PRO A 273 4.73 -5.24 -3.02
N HIS A 274 4.55 -4.09 -2.37
CA HIS A 274 5.66 -3.37 -1.78
C HIS A 274 6.11 -3.85 -0.40
N PRO A 275 5.28 -4.34 0.54
CA PRO A 275 5.78 -4.92 1.77
C PRO A 275 6.82 -6.04 1.56
N PRO A 276 6.61 -7.05 0.68
CA PRO A 276 7.64 -8.03 0.40
C PRO A 276 8.83 -7.43 -0.37
N ASN A 277 8.61 -6.45 -1.26
CA ASN A 277 9.68 -5.77 -1.97
C ASN A 277 10.63 -5.04 -1.02
N PHE A 278 10.10 -4.30 -0.03
CA PHE A 278 10.93 -3.64 0.99
C PHE A 278 11.70 -4.64 1.83
N VAL A 279 11.06 -5.73 2.26
CA VAL A 279 11.74 -6.78 3.04
C VAL A 279 12.88 -7.39 2.22
N MET A 280 12.65 -7.67 0.95
CA MET A 280 13.67 -8.26 0.08
C MET A 280 14.80 -7.26 -0.25
N ALA A 281 14.46 -6.03 -0.65
CA ALA A 281 15.46 -5.04 -1.06
C ALA A 281 16.36 -4.57 0.08
N GLU A 282 15.80 -4.39 1.29
CA GLU A 282 16.52 -3.74 2.39
C GLU A 282 17.10 -4.72 3.42
N PHE A 283 16.58 -5.95 3.50
CA PHE A 283 16.95 -6.90 4.55
C PHE A 283 17.51 -8.24 4.06
N ILE A 284 17.72 -8.42 2.75
CA ILE A 284 18.17 -9.68 2.14
C ILE A 284 19.52 -10.16 2.74
N ASP A 285 20.46 -9.25 3.02
CA ASP A 285 21.81 -9.56 3.54
C ASP A 285 21.96 -9.33 5.06
N THR A 286 20.87 -9.01 5.78
CA THR A 286 20.95 -8.62 7.19
C THR A 286 20.72 -9.75 8.18
N GLY A 287 20.29 -10.93 7.71
CA GLY A 287 19.88 -12.03 8.58
C GLY A 287 18.39 -12.00 8.97
N VAL A 288 17.66 -10.95 8.65
CA VAL A 288 16.22 -10.81 8.96
C VAL A 288 15.39 -11.91 8.30
N LEU A 289 15.66 -12.22 7.03
CA LEU A 289 14.92 -13.28 6.31
C LEU A 289 15.17 -14.65 6.95
N GLN A 290 16.39 -14.94 7.37
CA GLN A 290 16.75 -16.18 8.04
C GLN A 290 16.10 -16.27 9.43
N ASP A 291 16.10 -15.17 10.19
CA ASP A 291 15.44 -15.09 11.49
C ASP A 291 13.92 -15.30 11.35
N TRP A 292 13.28 -14.63 10.39
CA TRP A 292 11.87 -14.81 10.13
C TRP A 292 11.51 -16.23 9.66
N ALA A 293 12.33 -16.80 8.75
CA ALA A 293 12.14 -18.17 8.29
C ALA A 293 12.25 -19.21 9.42
N ALA A 294 13.13 -18.98 10.39
CA ALA A 294 13.35 -19.86 11.55
C ALA A 294 12.24 -19.74 12.62
N HIS A 295 11.44 -18.67 12.62
CA HIS A 295 10.44 -18.38 13.65
C HIS A 295 9.03 -18.19 13.09
N PRO A 296 8.34 -19.27 12.67
CA PRO A 296 6.97 -19.19 12.11
C PRO A 296 5.95 -18.55 13.06
N GLU A 297 6.18 -18.64 14.36
CA GLU A 297 5.35 -18.00 15.39
C GLU A 297 5.37 -16.47 15.34
N ALA A 298 6.38 -15.89 14.68
CA ALA A 298 6.49 -14.44 14.45
C ALA A 298 5.79 -13.97 13.16
N ASP A 299 5.22 -14.86 12.34
CA ASP A 299 4.66 -14.51 11.03
C ASP A 299 3.68 -13.33 11.09
N ASP A 300 2.79 -13.29 12.09
CA ASP A 300 1.83 -12.19 12.23
C ASP A 300 2.48 -10.86 12.62
N THR A 301 3.48 -10.89 13.50
CA THR A 301 4.20 -9.68 13.92
C THR A 301 5.12 -9.20 12.83
N ALA A 302 5.84 -10.10 12.17
CA ALA A 302 6.74 -9.80 11.07
C ALA A 302 5.99 -9.22 9.85
N LEU A 303 4.81 -9.76 9.52
CA LEU A 303 3.96 -9.19 8.48
C LEU A 303 3.48 -7.78 8.83
N ASN A 304 3.04 -7.54 10.08
CA ASN A 304 2.68 -6.19 10.51
C ASN A 304 3.87 -5.23 10.45
N GLU A 305 5.07 -5.71 10.77
CA GLU A 305 6.28 -4.91 10.69
C GLU A 305 6.66 -4.61 9.22
N ALA A 306 6.54 -5.57 8.32
CA ALA A 306 6.73 -5.35 6.89
C ALA A 306 5.75 -4.30 6.34
N LEU A 307 4.49 -4.35 6.75
CA LEU A 307 3.47 -3.35 6.39
C LEU A 307 3.79 -1.96 6.96
N ARG A 308 4.16 -1.89 8.25
CA ARG A 308 4.56 -0.64 8.89
C ARG A 308 5.77 -0.02 8.20
N TRP A 309 6.78 -0.82 7.96
CA TRP A 309 8.05 -0.38 7.36
C TRP A 309 7.88 0.12 5.95
N ALA A 310 7.22 -0.65 5.10
CA ALA A 310 6.97 -0.29 3.72
C ALA A 310 6.06 0.93 3.59
N SER A 311 4.99 1.00 4.41
CA SER A 311 3.98 2.08 4.29
C SER A 311 3.65 2.38 2.83
N PRO A 312 3.09 1.41 2.06
CA PRO A 312 3.04 1.51 0.59
C PRO A 312 2.39 2.79 0.07
N VAL A 313 1.35 3.29 0.73
CA VAL A 313 0.78 4.61 0.46
C VAL A 313 1.54 5.64 1.28
N ASN A 314 2.23 6.57 0.62
CA ASN A 314 2.98 7.63 1.28
C ASN A 314 2.05 8.62 1.98
N HIS A 315 0.95 9.01 1.31
CA HIS A 315 0.08 10.06 1.82
C HIS A 315 -1.40 9.87 1.47
N PHE A 316 -2.25 10.53 2.24
CA PHE A 316 -3.63 10.83 1.87
C PHE A 316 -3.87 12.34 1.91
N LEU A 317 -4.64 12.84 0.95
CA LEU A 317 -5.15 14.21 0.91
C LEU A 317 -6.54 14.24 1.55
N ARG A 318 -6.83 15.30 2.31
CA ARG A 318 -8.17 15.65 2.82
C ARG A 318 -8.35 17.17 2.75
N TYR A 319 -9.61 17.60 2.80
CA TYR A 319 -9.94 19.02 2.91
C TYR A 319 -10.76 19.28 4.17
N ALA A 320 -10.41 20.34 4.89
CA ALA A 320 -11.18 20.77 6.05
C ALA A 320 -12.56 21.31 5.61
N THR A 321 -13.63 20.82 6.21
CA THR A 321 -15.01 21.27 5.96
C THR A 321 -15.39 22.46 6.83
N ARG A 322 -14.63 22.71 7.88
CA ARG A 322 -14.81 23.79 8.86
C ARG A 322 -13.46 24.16 9.48
N ASP A 323 -13.43 25.31 10.12
CA ASP A 323 -12.26 25.73 10.91
C ASP A 323 -11.99 24.72 12.03
N VAL A 324 -10.73 24.36 12.20
CA VAL A 324 -10.26 23.44 13.23
C VAL A 324 -8.85 23.80 13.66
N GLU A 325 -8.48 23.44 14.89
CA GLU A 325 -7.12 23.61 15.40
C GLU A 325 -6.44 22.26 15.60
N ILE A 326 -5.23 22.13 15.08
CA ILE A 326 -4.32 21.00 15.32
C ILE A 326 -2.97 21.60 15.73
N ARG A 327 -2.44 21.20 16.90
CA ARG A 327 -1.10 21.62 17.38
C ARG A 327 -0.84 23.12 17.25
N ASN A 328 -1.70 23.94 17.87
CA ASN A 328 -1.61 25.42 17.84
C ASN A 328 -1.62 26.02 16.40
N THR A 329 -2.04 25.25 15.40
CA THR A 329 -2.20 25.71 14.02
C THR A 329 -3.67 25.72 13.65
N ARG A 330 -4.18 26.90 13.28
CA ARG A 330 -5.54 27.03 12.74
C ARG A 330 -5.54 26.54 11.28
N ILE A 331 -6.39 25.57 10.99
CA ILE A 331 -6.73 25.09 9.66
C ILE A 331 -8.10 25.67 9.34
N SER A 332 -8.22 26.42 8.27
CA SER A 332 -9.48 27.04 7.85
C SER A 332 -10.33 26.08 7.00
N ALA A 333 -11.63 26.30 6.98
CA ALA A 333 -12.52 25.60 6.05
C ALA A 333 -12.03 25.79 4.61
N GLY A 334 -11.88 24.69 3.87
CA GLY A 334 -11.34 24.65 2.51
C GLY A 334 -9.85 24.35 2.43
N ASP A 335 -9.09 24.45 3.54
CA ASP A 335 -7.67 24.11 3.54
C ASP A 335 -7.44 22.63 3.26
N ALA A 336 -6.40 22.35 2.49
CA ALA A 336 -5.90 21.01 2.23
C ALA A 336 -4.96 20.54 3.34
N VAL A 337 -5.09 19.29 3.76
CA VAL A 337 -4.17 18.60 4.68
C VAL A 337 -3.65 17.32 4.05
N VAL A 338 -2.36 17.08 4.14
CA VAL A 338 -1.72 15.86 3.62
C VAL A 338 -1.18 15.04 4.80
N ILE A 339 -1.68 13.83 4.92
CA ILE A 339 -1.34 12.89 6.00
C ILE A 339 -0.24 11.97 5.50
N TRP A 340 0.98 12.11 6.02
CA TRP A 340 2.13 11.32 5.63
C TRP A 340 2.20 10.00 6.42
N ILE A 341 1.70 8.92 5.82
CA ILE A 341 1.59 7.60 6.46
C ILE A 341 2.95 7.02 6.80
N GLY A 342 3.95 7.14 5.88
CA GLY A 342 5.32 6.71 6.14
C GLY A 342 5.96 7.40 7.33
N SER A 343 5.63 8.68 7.55
CA SER A 343 6.05 9.45 8.71
C SER A 343 5.36 8.96 9.99
N ALA A 344 4.03 8.87 9.99
CA ALA A 344 3.26 8.46 11.14
C ALA A 344 3.63 7.05 11.62
N ASN A 345 3.92 6.14 10.70
CA ASN A 345 4.34 4.77 11.02
C ASN A 345 5.77 4.65 11.58
N ARG A 346 6.53 5.74 11.61
CA ARG A 346 7.85 5.82 12.23
C ARG A 346 7.93 6.82 13.37
N ASP A 347 6.78 7.31 13.86
CA ASP A 347 6.69 8.26 14.96
C ASP A 347 7.23 7.62 16.25
N GLU A 348 8.30 8.20 16.78
CA GLU A 348 9.02 7.71 17.94
C GLU A 348 8.19 7.80 19.24
N THR A 349 7.12 8.61 19.25
CA THR A 349 6.20 8.70 20.39
C THR A 349 5.27 7.49 20.50
N VAL A 350 5.10 6.74 19.41
CA VAL A 350 4.23 5.57 19.32
C VAL A 350 5.03 4.28 19.11
N PHE A 351 6.07 4.35 18.28
CA PHE A 351 6.89 3.19 17.94
C PHE A 351 8.28 3.33 18.55
N THR A 352 8.51 2.71 19.71
CA THR A 352 9.85 2.62 20.29
C THR A 352 10.81 2.06 19.24
N ARG A 353 11.94 2.76 18.98
CA ARG A 353 12.86 2.41 17.89
C ARG A 353 12.14 2.35 16.53
N GLY A 354 11.29 3.36 16.23
CA GLY A 354 10.48 3.41 15.01
C GLY A 354 11.29 3.35 13.71
N GLN A 355 12.58 3.67 13.76
CA GLN A 355 13.54 3.61 12.64
C GLN A 355 14.22 2.25 12.50
N GLU A 356 13.86 1.25 13.30
CA GLU A 356 14.40 -0.11 13.22
C GLU A 356 13.32 -1.08 12.77
N PHE A 357 13.71 -2.10 12.00
CA PHE A 357 12.85 -3.20 11.60
C PHE A 357 12.95 -4.34 12.62
N ASP A 358 11.81 -4.72 13.21
CA ASP A 358 11.75 -5.74 14.26
C ASP A 358 10.59 -6.70 13.99
N ILE A 359 10.89 -7.93 13.55
CA ILE A 359 9.87 -8.96 13.25
C ILE A 359 9.01 -9.35 14.46
N ARG A 360 9.44 -8.98 15.67
CA ARG A 360 8.73 -9.29 16.94
C ARG A 360 8.06 -8.06 17.54
N ARG A 361 8.03 -6.92 16.84
CA ARG A 361 7.46 -5.66 17.35
C ARG A 361 6.05 -5.85 17.90
N ARG A 362 5.87 -5.51 19.16
CA ARG A 362 4.58 -5.46 19.87
C ARG A 362 4.58 -4.31 20.88
N PRO A 363 3.54 -3.46 20.92
CA PRO A 363 2.43 -3.36 19.97
C PRO A 363 2.90 -2.82 18.60
N ASN A 364 2.13 -3.11 17.54
CA ASN A 364 2.38 -2.59 16.20
C ASN A 364 1.07 -2.11 15.55
N LYS A 365 0.56 -0.96 16.00
CA LYS A 365 -0.70 -0.35 15.53
C LYS A 365 -0.44 0.60 14.36
N HIS A 366 0.14 0.07 13.27
CA HIS A 366 0.49 0.88 12.11
C HIS A 366 -0.74 1.37 11.31
N LEU A 367 -0.56 2.46 10.55
CA LEU A 367 -1.55 3.07 9.67
C LEU A 367 -1.43 2.62 8.20
N ALA A 368 -0.70 1.56 7.88
CA ALA A 368 -0.50 1.10 6.50
C ALA A 368 -1.81 0.71 5.79
N PHE A 369 -2.86 0.37 6.53
CA PHE A 369 -4.22 0.15 6.03
C PHE A 369 -5.15 1.34 6.28
N GLY A 370 -4.63 2.50 6.63
CA GLY A 370 -5.43 3.60 7.13
C GLY A 370 -6.04 3.31 8.50
N ILE A 371 -7.02 4.13 8.91
CA ILE A 371 -7.76 3.97 10.15
C ILE A 371 -9.14 4.66 10.03
N GLY A 372 -10.07 4.38 10.94
CA GLY A 372 -11.41 4.99 10.92
C GLY A 372 -12.32 4.44 9.82
N PRO A 373 -13.28 5.25 9.33
CA PRO A 373 -14.24 4.79 8.32
C PRO A 373 -13.59 4.26 7.06
N HIS A 374 -12.53 4.90 6.58
CA HIS A 374 -11.78 4.51 5.37
C HIS A 374 -10.71 3.42 5.62
N TYR A 375 -10.78 2.68 6.74
CA TYR A 375 -9.90 1.52 6.92
C TYR A 375 -9.98 0.57 5.73
N CYS A 376 -8.84 0.17 5.18
CA CYS A 376 -8.73 -0.57 3.92
C CYS A 376 -9.70 -1.75 3.83
N ILE A 377 -10.56 -1.73 2.83
CA ILE A 377 -11.58 -2.77 2.62
C ILE A 377 -10.93 -4.12 2.22
N GLY A 378 -9.79 -4.08 1.52
CA GLY A 378 -9.03 -5.24 1.04
C GLY A 378 -8.04 -5.81 2.07
N HIS A 379 -7.97 -5.27 3.29
CA HIS A 379 -6.94 -5.63 4.29
C HIS A 379 -6.85 -7.13 4.59
N SER A 380 -7.98 -7.83 4.62
CA SER A 380 -8.00 -9.28 4.89
C SER A 380 -7.40 -10.08 3.73
N VAL A 381 -7.77 -9.76 2.50
CA VAL A 381 -7.22 -10.40 1.28
C VAL A 381 -5.72 -10.12 1.17
N ALA A 382 -5.30 -8.87 1.36
CA ALA A 382 -3.88 -8.50 1.35
C ALA A 382 -3.07 -9.27 2.40
N ARG A 383 -3.60 -9.39 3.64
CA ARG A 383 -2.92 -10.16 4.71
C ARG A 383 -2.81 -11.64 4.38
N VAL A 384 -3.87 -12.25 3.84
CA VAL A 384 -3.83 -13.67 3.44
C VAL A 384 -2.83 -13.86 2.31
N SER A 385 -2.82 -12.98 1.29
CA SER A 385 -1.88 -13.03 0.16
C SER A 385 -0.43 -12.93 0.62
N LEU A 386 -0.12 -11.95 1.46
CA LEU A 386 1.23 -11.73 1.95
C LEU A 386 1.71 -12.85 2.89
N LYS A 387 0.84 -13.36 3.77
CA LYS A 387 1.16 -14.52 4.62
C LYS A 387 1.45 -15.76 3.77
N THR A 388 0.62 -16.02 2.77
CA THR A 388 0.81 -17.15 1.84
C THR A 388 2.13 -16.99 1.09
N LEU A 389 2.43 -15.80 0.59
CA LEU A 389 3.68 -15.51 -0.11
C LEU A 389 4.91 -15.81 0.77
N PHE A 390 5.00 -15.21 1.97
CA PHE A 390 6.16 -15.42 2.84
C PHE A 390 6.28 -16.87 3.31
N HIS A 391 5.15 -17.53 3.58
CA HIS A 391 5.14 -18.95 3.92
C HIS A 391 5.73 -19.80 2.77
N GLU A 392 5.26 -19.61 1.54
CA GLU A 392 5.73 -20.37 0.37
C GLU A 392 7.19 -20.02 0.02
N LEU A 393 7.60 -18.76 0.15
CA LEU A 393 9.00 -18.34 -0.05
C LEU A 393 9.93 -19.08 0.91
N PHE A 394 9.66 -19.01 2.22
CA PHE A 394 10.55 -19.59 3.23
C PHE A 394 10.45 -21.12 3.35
N THR A 395 9.38 -21.72 2.82
CA THR A 395 9.25 -23.19 2.73
C THR A 395 10.00 -23.77 1.53
N ARG A 396 10.08 -23.01 0.44
CA ARG A 396 10.63 -23.49 -0.84
C ARG A 396 12.06 -23.05 -1.11
N PHE A 397 12.46 -21.91 -0.52
CA PHE A 397 13.73 -21.27 -0.87
C PHE A 397 14.50 -20.87 0.37
N GLU A 398 15.82 -20.88 0.24
CA GLU A 398 16.82 -20.46 1.22
C GLU A 398 17.97 -19.74 0.50
N ASP A 399 18.89 -19.12 1.26
CA ASP A 399 20.07 -18.44 0.72
C ASP A 399 19.74 -17.34 -0.30
N PHE A 400 18.75 -16.50 0.03
CA PHE A 400 18.43 -15.32 -0.78
C PHE A 400 19.65 -14.38 -0.84
N ARG A 401 20.01 -13.93 -2.08
CA ARG A 401 21.15 -13.03 -2.32
C ARG A 401 20.78 -11.97 -3.35
N PRO A 402 21.28 -10.73 -3.21
CA PRO A 402 21.15 -9.74 -4.26
C PRO A 402 21.94 -10.19 -5.50
N ALA A 403 21.38 -9.96 -6.69
CA ALA A 403 21.99 -10.24 -7.98
C ALA A 403 22.18 -8.99 -8.83
N GLY A 404 21.90 -7.82 -8.27
CA GLY A 404 22.03 -6.50 -8.87
C GLY A 404 21.45 -5.42 -7.96
N PRO A 405 21.53 -4.14 -8.37
CA PRO A 405 20.94 -3.05 -7.59
C PRO A 405 19.41 -3.14 -7.62
N ALA A 406 18.79 -2.81 -6.47
CA ALA A 406 17.36 -2.60 -6.40
C ALA A 406 17.01 -1.20 -6.90
N GLU A 407 15.94 -1.08 -7.68
CA GLU A 407 15.49 0.20 -8.25
C GLU A 407 14.12 0.60 -7.66
N ARG A 408 14.07 1.80 -7.09
CA ARG A 408 12.83 2.35 -6.51
C ARG A 408 11.91 2.90 -7.60
N LEU A 409 10.62 2.81 -7.31
CA LEU A 409 9.57 3.42 -8.13
C LEU A 409 9.59 4.95 -7.92
N ARG A 410 9.54 5.71 -9.01
CA ARG A 410 9.48 7.18 -8.96
C ARG A 410 8.03 7.64 -8.81
N SER A 411 7.58 7.73 -7.56
CA SER A 411 6.22 8.12 -7.21
C SER A 411 6.18 8.78 -5.83
N ASN A 412 5.52 9.92 -5.72
CA ASN A 412 5.25 10.55 -4.43
C ASN A 412 4.06 9.93 -3.70
N PHE A 413 3.19 9.21 -4.43
CA PHE A 413 2.00 8.58 -3.85
C PHE A 413 2.30 7.20 -3.29
N VAL A 414 3.07 6.36 -4.01
CA VAL A 414 3.40 5.00 -3.59
C VAL A 414 4.89 4.86 -3.32
N SER A 415 5.22 4.40 -2.12
CA SER A 415 6.58 3.96 -1.77
C SER A 415 6.78 2.52 -2.24
N GLY A 416 7.74 2.29 -3.13
CA GLY A 416 7.93 0.97 -3.69
C GLY A 416 9.22 0.76 -4.49
N TYR A 417 9.38 -0.46 -4.96
CA TYR A 417 10.46 -0.89 -5.84
C TYR A 417 9.87 -1.42 -7.15
N LYS A 418 10.54 -1.14 -8.27
CA LYS A 418 10.19 -1.65 -9.61
C LYS A 418 11.08 -2.80 -10.05
N HIS A 419 12.36 -2.85 -9.61
CA HIS A 419 13.27 -3.95 -9.86
C HIS A 419 14.01 -4.35 -8.59
N ILE A 420 14.12 -5.65 -8.35
CA ILE A 420 14.91 -6.25 -7.27
C ILE A 420 15.48 -7.56 -7.80
N PRO A 421 16.63 -7.51 -8.50
CA PRO A 421 17.28 -8.72 -9.01
C PRO A 421 17.89 -9.51 -7.86
N ILE A 422 17.43 -10.75 -7.66
CA ILE A 422 17.90 -11.66 -6.62
C ILE A 422 18.21 -13.05 -7.18
N THR A 423 18.90 -13.84 -6.39
CA THR A 423 19.00 -15.29 -6.51
C THR A 423 18.57 -15.95 -5.22
N ALA A 424 18.12 -17.18 -5.28
CA ALA A 424 17.91 -18.04 -4.12
C ALA A 424 18.20 -19.49 -4.46
N ARG A 425 18.29 -20.32 -3.45
CA ARG A 425 18.44 -21.76 -3.60
C ARG A 425 17.19 -22.48 -3.12
N ARG A 426 16.81 -23.57 -3.77
CA ARG A 426 15.72 -24.42 -3.26
C ARG A 426 16.09 -24.96 -1.88
N ALA A 427 15.16 -24.86 -0.93
CA ALA A 427 15.33 -25.40 0.40
C ALA A 427 15.50 -26.92 0.36
N ARG A 428 16.43 -27.47 1.15
CA ARG A 428 16.66 -28.91 1.25
C ARG A 428 15.45 -29.57 1.93
N SER A 429 15.02 -30.71 1.38
CA SER A 429 13.98 -31.55 2.01
C SER A 429 14.45 -31.99 3.40
N GLY A 430 13.91 -31.41 4.46
CA GLY A 430 14.26 -31.74 5.85
C GLY A 430 14.52 -30.55 6.79
N ASN A 431 14.76 -29.35 6.27
CA ASN A 431 14.99 -28.15 7.10
C ASN A 431 13.92 -27.07 6.89
N GLY A 432 12.90 -27.35 6.11
CA GLY A 432 11.80 -26.43 5.86
C GLY A 432 10.73 -26.47 6.96
N ARG A 433 10.03 -25.36 7.12
CA ARG A 433 8.80 -25.27 7.90
C ARG A 433 7.92 -26.50 7.60
N ALA A 434 7.55 -27.28 8.62
CA ALA A 434 6.69 -28.45 8.45
C ALA A 434 5.45 -28.03 7.64
N ARG A 435 5.13 -28.76 6.57
CA ARG A 435 3.89 -28.54 5.81
C ARG A 435 2.74 -28.72 6.77
N SER A 436 2.18 -27.62 7.29
CA SER A 436 0.96 -27.68 8.08
C SER A 436 -0.18 -28.05 7.13
N THR A 437 -0.48 -29.33 7.07
CA THR A 437 -1.79 -29.83 6.62
C THR A 437 -2.76 -29.57 7.77
N GLY A 438 -3.55 -28.51 7.66
CA GLY A 438 -4.59 -28.16 8.61
C GLY A 438 -5.38 -26.97 8.09
#